data_1839b29ff4c6e7e05d0b3831d0fa754e
#
_entry.id   1839b29ff4c6e7e05d0b3831d0fa754e
#
_cell.length_a   1.000
_cell.length_b   1.000
_cell.length_c   1.000
_cell.angle_alpha   90.00
_cell.angle_beta   90.00
_cell.angle_gamma   90.00
#
_symmetry.space_group_name_H-M   'P 1'
#
loop_
_entity.id
_entity.type
_entity.pdbx_description
1 polymer ?
#
loop_
_entity_poly.entity_id
_entity_poly.type
_entity_poly.pdbx_seq_one_letter_code
_entity_poly.pdbx_strand_id
1 'polypeptide(L)'
;TKKIGAFLKQCRKEKNLTQEQLAEIIQYAAQRNIEVIPELDIPGHTVAILAAYPELGCTHTDTLPKIVGKTTDLMLCANNEKVYSVYQDIIKEISSLFPSDYIHLGGDEAVIEKNWTQCSRCQAMMKKLGYQKASQLMIPFFSRMLSFVQENNKTPILWCELDNIYPPANDYLFPYPKNVTLVSWRGGLTPTCLELTRKHGNPLIMAPGEYAYLDYPQLKGDFPEFNNWGMPVTTLEKSYQFDPGYGVSAEDQAHIIGVMGTLWGEAIRDINRATYMAYPRAFALAEAGWTQMKHRNWESFKQRLYPNLTNMMKKGVSVRVPFEIADKK
;
A
#
# COMPACT_ATOMS: atom_id res chain seq x y z
N THR A 1 26.74 -5.30 2.39
CA THR A 1 26.35 -4.61 3.65
C THR A 1 26.77 -3.15 3.68
N LYS A 2 28.08 -2.77 3.52
CA LYS A 2 28.50 -1.36 3.55
C LYS A 2 27.84 -0.47 2.47
N LYS A 3 27.49 -1.02 1.30
CA LYS A 3 26.88 -0.27 0.20
C LYS A 3 25.37 0.02 0.43
N ILE A 4 24.65 -0.90 1.06
CA ILE A 4 23.19 -0.74 1.31
C ILE A 4 22.94 0.29 2.41
N GLY A 5 23.68 0.21 3.51
CA GLY A 5 23.62 1.26 4.53
C GLY A 5 24.02 2.64 3.97
N ALA A 6 24.93 2.70 2.97
CA ALA A 6 25.22 3.92 2.25
C ALA A 6 24.05 4.39 1.37
N PHE A 7 23.32 3.47 0.72
CA PHE A 7 22.14 3.79 -0.09
C PHE A 7 20.99 4.31 0.76
N LEU A 8 20.59 3.61 1.80
CA LEU A 8 19.55 4.06 2.73
C LEU A 8 19.92 5.40 3.37
N LYS A 9 21.23 5.59 3.72
CA LYS A 9 21.74 6.87 4.17
C LYS A 9 21.65 7.95 3.09
N GLN A 10 21.85 7.60 1.82
CA GLN A 10 21.70 8.52 0.68
C GLN A 10 20.24 8.93 0.49
N CYS A 11 19.31 7.97 0.43
CA CYS A 11 17.86 8.24 0.32
C CYS A 11 17.36 9.11 1.48
N ARG A 12 17.81 8.86 2.72
CA ARG A 12 17.50 9.72 3.86
C ARG A 12 18.06 11.13 3.69
N LYS A 13 19.31 11.24 3.25
CA LYS A 13 19.95 12.56 3.02
C LYS A 13 19.23 13.38 1.96
N GLU A 14 18.75 12.74 0.89
CA GLU A 14 17.96 13.39 -0.17
C GLU A 14 16.62 13.92 0.36
N LYS A 15 16.07 13.27 1.39
CA LYS A 15 14.87 13.73 2.12
C LYS A 15 15.21 14.57 3.36
N ASN A 16 16.51 14.89 3.59
CA ASN A 16 17.00 15.59 4.79
C ASN A 16 16.57 14.95 6.13
N LEU A 17 16.31 13.61 6.15
CA LEU A 17 15.95 12.89 7.38
C LEU A 17 17.19 12.18 7.96
N THR A 18 17.49 12.45 9.21
CA THR A 18 18.48 11.67 9.98
C THR A 18 17.84 10.44 10.62
N GLN A 19 18.65 9.51 11.14
CA GLN A 19 18.11 8.37 11.91
C GLN A 19 17.45 8.84 13.20
N GLU A 20 17.99 9.88 13.82
CA GLU A 20 17.44 10.53 15.01
C GLU A 20 16.05 11.11 14.71
N GLN A 21 15.89 11.82 13.59
CA GLN A 21 14.60 12.38 13.19
C GLN A 21 13.57 11.29 12.87
N LEU A 22 13.96 10.17 12.27
CA LEU A 22 13.08 9.01 12.09
C LEU A 22 12.66 8.44 13.44
N ALA A 23 13.60 8.29 14.37
CA ALA A 23 13.30 7.83 15.73
C ALA A 23 12.37 8.79 16.48
N GLU A 24 12.55 10.12 16.31
CA GLU A 24 11.64 11.13 16.86
C GLU A 24 10.22 11.00 16.30
N ILE A 25 10.06 10.77 14.99
CA ILE A 25 8.74 10.54 14.36
C ILE A 25 8.08 9.30 14.96
N ILE A 26 8.82 8.18 15.06
CA ILE A 26 8.31 6.93 15.63
C ILE A 26 7.90 7.13 17.09
N GLN A 27 8.72 7.82 17.88
CA GLN A 27 8.41 8.11 19.29
C GLN A 27 7.20 9.04 19.41
N TYR A 28 7.10 10.07 18.59
CA TYR A 28 5.96 10.98 18.55
C TYR A 28 4.65 10.26 18.22
N ALA A 29 4.70 9.32 17.26
CA ALA A 29 3.56 8.48 16.90
C ALA A 29 3.17 7.55 18.05
N ALA A 30 4.14 6.87 18.67
CA ALA A 30 3.90 5.93 19.78
C ALA A 30 3.26 6.61 20.99
N GLN A 31 3.64 7.86 21.33
CA GLN A 31 3.00 8.65 22.39
C GLN A 31 1.50 8.94 22.11
N ARG A 32 1.03 8.70 20.90
CA ARG A 32 -0.37 8.89 20.44
C ARG A 32 -1.06 7.57 20.12
N ASN A 33 -0.47 6.45 20.54
CA ASN A 33 -0.92 5.10 20.20
C ASN A 33 -1.03 4.88 18.68
N ILE A 34 -0.09 5.46 17.92
CA ILE A 34 0.05 5.27 16.48
C ILE A 34 1.28 4.43 16.25
N GLU A 35 1.11 3.31 15.60
CA GLU A 35 2.19 2.45 15.15
C GLU A 35 2.65 2.87 13.75
N VAL A 36 3.96 2.98 13.55
CA VAL A 36 4.55 3.29 12.24
C VAL A 36 5.04 2.01 11.61
N ILE A 37 4.33 1.56 10.58
CA ILE A 37 4.65 0.34 9.82
C ILE A 37 5.44 0.73 8.56
N PRO A 38 6.66 0.22 8.36
CA PRO A 38 7.41 0.48 7.13
C PRO A 38 6.89 -0.36 5.98
N GLU A 39 6.90 0.21 4.77
CA GLU A 39 6.62 -0.50 3.53
C GLU A 39 7.84 -0.56 2.63
N LEU A 40 8.11 -1.75 2.08
CA LEU A 40 9.14 -2.06 1.10
C LEU A 40 8.47 -2.73 -0.09
N ASP A 41 7.97 -1.97 -1.01
CA ASP A 41 7.20 -2.51 -2.12
C ASP A 41 8.09 -3.30 -3.10
N ILE A 42 7.67 -4.54 -3.38
CA ILE A 42 8.34 -5.53 -4.23
C ILE A 42 7.31 -6.47 -4.91
N PRO A 43 7.63 -7.06 -6.06
CA PRO A 43 8.77 -6.84 -6.93
C PRO A 43 8.62 -5.64 -7.86
N GLY A 44 7.41 -5.07 -7.94
CA GLY A 44 7.08 -3.83 -8.64
C GLY A 44 7.48 -2.59 -7.85
N HIS A 45 7.16 -1.40 -8.37
CA HIS A 45 7.42 -0.10 -7.74
C HIS A 45 8.87 0.12 -7.24
N THR A 46 9.82 -0.58 -7.84
CA THR A 46 11.23 -0.66 -7.39
C THR A 46 12.18 0.22 -8.19
N VAL A 47 11.68 1.20 -8.93
CA VAL A 47 12.49 2.07 -9.80
C VAL A 47 13.61 2.77 -9.02
N ALA A 48 13.36 3.22 -7.79
CA ALA A 48 14.34 3.91 -6.98
C ALA A 48 15.54 3.01 -6.63
N ILE A 49 15.29 1.78 -6.23
CA ILE A 49 16.37 0.82 -5.94
C ILE A 49 17.07 0.38 -7.22
N LEU A 50 16.35 0.20 -8.33
CA LEU A 50 16.91 -0.17 -9.62
C LEU A 50 17.73 0.98 -10.25
N ALA A 51 17.42 2.23 -9.94
CA ALA A 51 18.26 3.36 -10.31
C ALA A 51 19.63 3.33 -9.60
N ALA A 52 19.66 2.83 -8.35
CA ALA A 52 20.89 2.70 -7.58
C ALA A 52 21.63 1.37 -7.82
N TYR A 53 20.90 0.31 -8.13
CA TYR A 53 21.40 -1.07 -8.32
C TYR A 53 20.74 -1.71 -9.55
N PRO A 54 21.08 -1.27 -10.77
CA PRO A 54 20.43 -1.74 -12.00
C PRO A 54 20.53 -3.25 -12.20
N GLU A 55 21.60 -3.86 -11.65
CA GLU A 55 21.84 -5.29 -11.71
C GLU A 55 20.79 -6.15 -10.98
N LEU A 56 19.96 -5.54 -10.15
CA LEU A 56 18.86 -6.26 -9.47
C LEU A 56 17.65 -6.47 -10.39
N GLY A 57 17.55 -5.69 -11.48
CA GLY A 57 16.46 -5.78 -12.45
C GLY A 57 16.61 -6.92 -13.45
N CYS A 58 15.54 -7.14 -14.21
CA CYS A 58 15.52 -8.13 -15.28
C CYS A 58 16.35 -7.75 -16.50
N THR A 59 16.47 -6.47 -16.80
CA THR A 59 17.13 -5.97 -18.00
C THR A 59 18.64 -6.12 -18.01
N HIS A 60 19.25 -6.45 -16.87
CA HIS A 60 20.70 -6.66 -16.70
C HIS A 60 21.59 -5.54 -17.28
N THR A 61 21.08 -4.33 -17.39
CA THR A 61 21.83 -3.21 -17.92
C THR A 61 22.65 -2.58 -16.79
N ASP A 62 23.93 -2.33 -17.04
CA ASP A 62 24.79 -1.56 -16.11
C ASP A 62 24.47 -0.04 -16.19
N THR A 63 23.53 0.36 -17.03
CA THR A 63 23.10 1.74 -17.18
C THR A 63 21.94 2.01 -16.25
N LEU A 64 22.04 3.12 -15.54
CA LEU A 64 20.95 3.62 -14.70
C LEU A 64 19.69 3.81 -15.56
N PRO A 65 18.54 3.25 -15.16
CA PRO A 65 17.29 3.55 -15.84
C PRO A 65 17.05 5.05 -15.78
N LYS A 66 16.68 5.66 -16.91
CA LYS A 66 16.22 7.04 -16.90
C LYS A 66 14.89 7.07 -16.14
N ILE A 67 14.91 7.65 -14.94
CA ILE A 67 13.69 7.89 -14.19
C ILE A 67 12.97 9.05 -14.89
N VAL A 68 12.11 8.72 -15.84
CA VAL A 68 11.32 9.70 -16.59
C VAL A 68 9.87 9.30 -16.51
N GLY A 69 9.08 10.02 -15.72
CA GLY A 69 7.64 9.85 -15.64
C GLY A 69 7.17 8.54 -14.99
N LYS A 70 6.08 7.96 -15.48
CA LYS A 70 5.49 6.70 -14.99
C LYS A 70 6.40 5.51 -15.31
N THR A 71 7.39 5.24 -14.48
CA THR A 71 8.30 4.10 -14.64
C THR A 71 7.92 2.93 -13.74
N THR A 72 6.64 2.57 -13.73
CA THR A 72 6.15 1.32 -13.13
C THR A 72 6.63 0.08 -13.88
N ASP A 73 7.27 0.25 -15.03
CA ASP A 73 7.64 -0.83 -15.95
C ASP A 73 8.88 -1.62 -15.55
N LEU A 74 9.60 -1.22 -14.51
CA LEU A 74 10.80 -1.91 -14.03
C LEU A 74 10.51 -2.65 -12.73
N MET A 75 11.00 -3.89 -12.64
CA MET A 75 10.84 -4.70 -11.44
C MET A 75 12.06 -5.58 -11.15
N LEU A 76 12.14 -6.05 -9.92
CA LEU A 76 13.20 -6.94 -9.46
C LEU A 76 13.19 -8.27 -10.22
N CYS A 77 14.36 -8.83 -10.47
CA CYS A 77 14.49 -10.12 -11.14
C CYS A 77 14.28 -11.27 -10.16
N ALA A 78 13.28 -12.12 -10.39
CA ALA A 78 12.97 -13.26 -9.53
C ALA A 78 14.08 -14.31 -9.47
N ASN A 79 14.88 -14.45 -10.52
CA ASN A 79 16.02 -15.40 -10.56
C ASN A 79 17.36 -14.67 -10.47
N ASN A 80 17.51 -13.87 -9.40
CA ASN A 80 18.76 -13.18 -9.11
C ASN A 80 19.04 -13.24 -7.60
N GLU A 81 19.98 -14.09 -7.19
CA GLU A 81 20.32 -14.27 -5.77
C GLU A 81 20.74 -12.97 -5.08
N LYS A 82 21.30 -12.01 -5.82
CA LYS A 82 21.67 -10.71 -5.27
C LYS A 82 20.45 -9.91 -4.80
N VAL A 83 19.29 -10.05 -5.46
CA VAL A 83 18.03 -9.45 -5.00
C VAL A 83 17.72 -9.90 -3.59
N TYR A 84 17.74 -11.19 -3.35
CA TYR A 84 17.40 -11.77 -2.05
C TYR A 84 18.41 -11.39 -0.96
N SER A 85 19.71 -11.43 -1.24
CA SER A 85 20.71 -11.02 -0.26
C SER A 85 20.59 -9.54 0.12
N VAL A 86 20.30 -8.68 -0.86
CA VAL A 86 20.09 -7.25 -0.63
C VAL A 86 18.84 -7.00 0.23
N TYR A 87 17.72 -7.65 -0.11
CA TYR A 87 16.49 -7.47 0.65
C TYR A 87 16.53 -8.11 2.04
N GLN A 88 17.24 -9.22 2.23
CA GLN A 88 17.47 -9.78 3.55
C GLN A 88 18.19 -8.77 4.46
N ASP A 89 19.22 -8.10 3.95
CA ASP A 89 19.95 -7.07 4.70
C ASP A 89 19.04 -5.84 4.99
N ILE A 90 18.26 -5.39 4.00
CA ILE A 90 17.32 -4.26 4.15
C ILE A 90 16.24 -4.58 5.19
N ILE A 91 15.59 -5.74 5.09
CA ILE A 91 14.53 -6.16 6.02
C ILE A 91 15.08 -6.26 7.44
N LYS A 92 16.30 -6.81 7.60
CA LYS A 92 16.98 -6.89 8.90
C LYS A 92 17.24 -5.51 9.50
N GLU A 93 17.73 -4.55 8.70
CA GLU A 93 17.98 -3.18 9.17
C GLU A 93 16.67 -2.49 9.56
N ILE A 94 15.65 -2.54 8.70
CA ILE A 94 14.35 -1.93 8.96
C ILE A 94 13.66 -2.56 10.18
N SER A 95 13.75 -3.88 10.34
CA SER A 95 13.22 -4.57 11.53
C SER A 95 13.83 -4.07 12.84
N SER A 96 15.07 -3.62 12.81
CA SER A 96 15.75 -3.05 13.98
C SER A 96 15.39 -1.58 14.24
N LEU A 97 15.01 -0.84 13.20
CA LEU A 97 14.69 0.59 13.28
C LEU A 97 13.22 0.85 13.67
N PHE A 98 12.31 -0.02 13.23
CA PHE A 98 10.88 0.12 13.48
C PHE A 98 10.43 -0.87 14.56
N PRO A 99 9.85 -0.37 15.67
CA PRO A 99 9.35 -1.23 16.74
C PRO A 99 8.09 -2.00 16.37
N SER A 100 7.42 -1.62 15.28
CA SER A 100 6.23 -2.31 14.77
C SER A 100 6.47 -3.81 14.62
N ASP A 101 5.47 -4.61 14.95
CA ASP A 101 5.47 -6.05 14.69
C ASP A 101 5.21 -6.38 13.22
N TYR A 102 4.96 -5.38 12.38
CA TYR A 102 4.61 -5.53 10.97
C TYR A 102 5.63 -4.90 10.04
N ILE A 103 5.79 -5.52 8.86
CA ILE A 103 6.46 -4.94 7.69
C ILE A 103 5.57 -5.18 6.48
N HIS A 104 5.25 -4.12 5.73
CA HIS A 104 4.53 -4.23 4.48
C HIS A 104 5.52 -4.44 3.33
N LEU A 105 5.26 -5.45 2.48
CA LEU A 105 6.12 -5.77 1.34
C LEU A 105 5.50 -5.41 -0.01
N GLY A 106 4.39 -4.67 -0.02
CA GLY A 106 3.70 -4.30 -1.25
C GLY A 106 3.10 -5.49 -1.98
N GLY A 107 3.59 -5.76 -3.16
CA GLY A 107 3.20 -6.92 -3.97
C GLY A 107 2.27 -6.61 -5.12
N ASP A 108 1.84 -5.35 -5.25
CA ASP A 108 0.91 -4.88 -6.25
C ASP A 108 1.59 -4.49 -7.57
N GLU A 109 0.78 -4.46 -8.60
CA GLU A 109 1.07 -3.90 -9.95
C GLU A 109 2.40 -4.34 -10.58
N ALA A 110 2.90 -5.53 -10.26
CA ALA A 110 4.12 -6.06 -10.86
C ALA A 110 3.93 -6.31 -12.35
N VAL A 111 4.72 -5.63 -13.20
CA VAL A 111 4.60 -5.69 -14.66
C VAL A 111 5.33 -6.93 -15.21
N ILE A 112 4.79 -8.11 -14.93
CA ILE A 112 5.39 -9.42 -15.20
C ILE A 112 5.68 -9.62 -16.70
N GLU A 113 4.73 -9.28 -17.56
CA GLU A 113 4.83 -9.48 -19.01
C GLU A 113 6.00 -8.72 -19.66
N LYS A 114 6.30 -7.53 -19.16
CA LYS A 114 7.42 -6.72 -19.64
C LYS A 114 8.77 -7.10 -19.02
N ASN A 115 8.76 -7.88 -17.94
CA ASN A 115 9.96 -8.21 -17.18
C ASN A 115 10.23 -9.72 -17.13
N TRP A 116 9.57 -10.46 -16.26
CA TRP A 116 9.88 -11.88 -16.02
C TRP A 116 9.63 -12.75 -17.26
N THR A 117 8.57 -12.45 -18.03
CA THR A 117 8.27 -13.17 -19.29
C THR A 117 9.36 -12.98 -20.33
N GLN A 118 10.04 -11.85 -20.33
CA GLN A 118 11.09 -11.54 -21.33
C GLN A 118 12.51 -11.79 -20.79
N CYS A 119 12.67 -12.05 -19.51
CA CYS A 119 13.97 -12.23 -18.86
C CYS A 119 14.46 -13.67 -18.99
N SER A 120 15.60 -13.88 -19.65
CA SER A 120 16.18 -15.22 -19.84
C SER A 120 16.45 -15.96 -18.53
N ARG A 121 16.86 -15.25 -17.46
CA ARG A 121 17.08 -15.85 -16.12
C ARG A 121 15.75 -16.31 -15.52
N CYS A 122 14.69 -15.48 -15.58
CA CYS A 122 13.37 -15.85 -15.08
C CYS A 122 12.78 -17.02 -15.88
N GLN A 123 12.92 -17.03 -17.20
CA GLN A 123 12.48 -18.15 -18.04
C GLN A 123 13.24 -19.46 -17.70
N ALA A 124 14.55 -19.37 -17.44
CA ALA A 124 15.30 -20.53 -16.99
C ALA A 124 14.78 -21.08 -15.65
N MET A 125 14.41 -20.21 -14.72
CA MET A 125 13.81 -20.61 -13.44
C MET A 125 12.42 -21.22 -13.65
N MET A 126 11.57 -20.63 -14.51
CA MET A 126 10.27 -21.22 -14.86
C MET A 126 10.43 -22.64 -15.40
N LYS A 127 11.34 -22.83 -16.36
CA LYS A 127 11.64 -24.16 -16.93
C LYS A 127 12.09 -25.14 -15.87
N LYS A 128 13.00 -24.73 -14.98
CA LYS A 128 13.51 -25.57 -13.86
C LYS A 128 12.39 -26.00 -12.91
N LEU A 129 11.41 -25.11 -12.66
CA LEU A 129 10.28 -25.35 -11.74
C LEU A 129 9.06 -25.97 -12.42
N GLY A 130 9.08 -26.17 -13.74
CA GLY A 130 7.95 -26.70 -14.51
C GLY A 130 6.78 -25.71 -14.64
N TYR A 131 7.01 -24.41 -14.44
CA TYR A 131 5.99 -23.39 -14.51
C TYR A 131 5.63 -23.02 -15.94
N GLN A 132 4.33 -22.77 -16.16
CA GLN A 132 3.79 -22.42 -17.48
C GLN A 132 3.62 -20.92 -17.67
N LYS A 133 3.47 -20.16 -16.57
CA LYS A 133 3.27 -18.72 -16.56
C LYS A 133 4.33 -18.04 -15.70
N ALA A 134 4.80 -16.88 -16.13
CA ALA A 134 5.80 -16.11 -15.39
C ALA A 134 5.26 -15.60 -14.04
N SER A 135 3.95 -15.37 -13.94
CA SER A 135 3.27 -15.03 -12.68
C SER A 135 3.47 -16.07 -11.57
N GLN A 136 3.65 -17.34 -11.92
CA GLN A 136 3.93 -18.40 -10.94
C GLN A 136 5.27 -18.21 -10.21
N LEU A 137 6.18 -17.40 -10.74
CA LEU A 137 7.42 -17.03 -10.05
C LEU A 137 7.18 -16.17 -8.79
N MET A 138 6.00 -15.58 -8.65
CA MET A 138 5.60 -14.91 -7.41
C MET A 138 5.65 -15.87 -6.21
N ILE A 139 5.40 -17.16 -6.42
CA ILE A 139 5.44 -18.18 -5.35
C ILE A 139 6.84 -18.25 -4.71
N PRO A 140 7.89 -18.66 -5.43
CA PRO A 140 9.22 -18.73 -4.85
C PRO A 140 9.78 -17.37 -4.45
N PHE A 141 9.42 -16.29 -5.17
CA PHE A 141 9.85 -14.94 -4.86
C PHE A 141 9.33 -14.51 -3.48
N PHE A 142 8.01 -14.51 -3.28
CA PHE A 142 7.43 -14.13 -2.00
C PHE A 142 7.70 -15.13 -0.88
N SER A 143 7.77 -16.43 -1.17
CA SER A 143 8.14 -17.42 -0.13
C SER A 143 9.48 -17.06 0.52
N ARG A 144 10.47 -16.61 -0.24
CA ARG A 144 11.76 -16.17 0.30
C ARG A 144 11.67 -14.81 1.00
N MET A 145 11.01 -13.83 0.42
CA MET A 145 10.88 -12.50 1.03
C MET A 145 10.10 -12.53 2.35
N LEU A 146 9.02 -13.31 2.40
CA LEU A 146 8.24 -13.52 3.62
C LEU A 146 9.07 -14.23 4.71
N SER A 147 9.91 -15.20 4.35
CA SER A 147 10.79 -15.83 5.35
C SER A 147 11.75 -14.83 5.99
N PHE A 148 12.30 -13.88 5.23
CA PHE A 148 13.17 -12.84 5.80
C PHE A 148 12.45 -11.95 6.82
N VAL A 149 11.17 -11.61 6.58
CA VAL A 149 10.35 -10.87 7.55
C VAL A 149 10.15 -11.69 8.82
N GLN A 150 9.79 -12.97 8.66
CA GLN A 150 9.52 -13.88 9.77
C GLN A 150 10.78 -14.22 10.60
N GLU A 151 11.95 -14.38 9.94
CA GLU A 151 13.24 -14.57 10.60
C GLU A 151 13.63 -13.40 11.52
N ASN A 152 13.06 -12.21 11.25
CA ASN A 152 13.22 -11.03 12.09
C ASN A 152 12.06 -10.84 13.09
N ASN A 153 11.25 -11.88 13.34
CA ASN A 153 10.08 -11.86 14.23
C ASN A 153 9.03 -10.79 13.87
N LYS A 154 8.87 -10.50 12.58
CA LYS A 154 7.86 -9.57 12.08
C LYS A 154 6.77 -10.31 11.31
N THR A 155 5.59 -9.73 11.26
CA THR A 155 4.44 -10.21 10.49
C THR A 155 4.37 -9.47 9.16
N PRO A 156 4.38 -10.17 8.02
CA PRO A 156 4.29 -9.50 6.73
C PRO A 156 2.87 -9.06 6.41
N ILE A 157 2.78 -7.89 5.76
CA ILE A 157 1.56 -7.38 5.13
C ILE A 157 1.80 -7.33 3.61
N LEU A 158 0.79 -7.70 2.82
CA LEU A 158 0.81 -7.60 1.36
C LEU A 158 -0.49 -6.97 0.84
N TRP A 159 -0.40 -6.23 -0.26
CA TRP A 159 -1.57 -5.94 -1.07
C TRP A 159 -2.14 -7.25 -1.62
N CYS A 160 -3.46 -7.43 -1.53
CA CYS A 160 -4.13 -8.59 -2.09
C CYS A 160 -4.18 -8.44 -3.61
N GLU A 161 -3.12 -8.89 -4.27
CA GLU A 161 -3.00 -8.93 -5.72
C GLU A 161 -3.13 -10.38 -6.18
N LEU A 162 -4.12 -10.67 -7.00
CA LEU A 162 -4.50 -12.06 -7.34
C LEU A 162 -3.63 -12.63 -8.44
N ASP A 163 -3.40 -11.85 -9.45
CA ASP A 163 -2.31 -11.90 -10.40
C ASP A 163 -2.01 -10.45 -10.77
N ASN A 164 -0.87 -10.19 -11.31
CA ASN A 164 -0.46 -8.83 -11.62
C ASN A 164 -0.84 -8.44 -13.06
N ILE A 165 -1.80 -9.14 -13.66
CA ILE A 165 -2.34 -8.87 -14.98
C ILE A 165 -3.68 -8.18 -14.80
N TYR A 166 -3.84 -7.02 -15.39
CA TYR A 166 -5.11 -6.31 -15.37
C TYR A 166 -5.88 -6.55 -16.66
N PRO A 167 -7.11 -7.07 -16.65
CA PRO A 167 -7.85 -7.58 -15.48
C PRO A 167 -7.20 -8.84 -14.90
N PRO A 168 -7.32 -9.07 -13.58
CA PRO A 168 -6.71 -10.23 -12.96
C PRO A 168 -7.24 -11.54 -13.59
N ALA A 169 -6.32 -12.43 -13.96
CA ALA A 169 -6.68 -13.76 -14.38
C ALA A 169 -6.98 -14.62 -13.15
N ASN A 170 -8.23 -15.05 -13.00
CA ASN A 170 -8.70 -15.81 -11.84
C ASN A 170 -8.16 -17.25 -11.77
N ASP A 171 -7.31 -17.65 -12.69
CA ASP A 171 -6.79 -18.99 -12.80
C ASP A 171 -5.52 -19.24 -11.98
N TYR A 172 -4.95 -18.18 -11.40
CA TYR A 172 -3.76 -18.27 -10.59
C TYR A 172 -3.86 -17.39 -9.35
N LEU A 173 -3.82 -18.01 -8.20
CA LEU A 173 -3.79 -17.35 -6.91
C LEU A 173 -2.46 -17.68 -6.22
N PHE A 174 -1.72 -16.64 -5.78
CA PHE A 174 -0.58 -16.86 -4.91
C PHE A 174 -1.07 -17.48 -3.59
N PRO A 175 -0.53 -18.61 -3.16
CA PRO A 175 -0.95 -19.26 -1.93
C PRO A 175 -0.39 -18.52 -0.72
N TYR A 176 -1.05 -17.44 -0.32
CA TYR A 176 -0.65 -16.66 0.84
C TYR A 176 -0.61 -17.52 2.11
N PRO A 177 0.53 -17.56 2.85
CA PRO A 177 0.59 -18.21 4.16
C PRO A 177 -0.39 -17.53 5.14
N LYS A 178 -0.95 -18.30 6.08
CA LYS A 178 -1.97 -17.81 7.04
C LYS A 178 -1.52 -16.61 7.88
N ASN A 179 -0.25 -16.50 8.14
CA ASN A 179 0.34 -15.42 8.94
C ASN A 179 0.66 -14.16 8.14
N VAL A 180 0.26 -14.08 6.88
CA VAL A 180 0.33 -12.86 6.06
C VAL A 180 -0.97 -12.09 6.22
N THR A 181 -0.90 -10.83 6.60
CA THR A 181 -2.03 -9.91 6.55
C THR A 181 -2.21 -9.39 5.13
N LEU A 182 -3.43 -9.45 4.62
CA LEU A 182 -3.74 -8.97 3.28
C LEU A 182 -4.47 -7.63 3.34
N VAL A 183 -4.27 -6.80 2.33
CA VAL A 183 -5.01 -5.54 2.16
C VAL A 183 -5.81 -5.60 0.87
N SER A 184 -7.15 -5.56 0.98
CA SER A 184 -8.05 -5.46 -0.17
C SER A 184 -8.13 -4.00 -0.62
N TRP A 185 -7.55 -3.67 -1.78
CA TRP A 185 -7.42 -2.30 -2.24
C TRP A 185 -8.14 -2.00 -3.55
N ARG A 186 -8.20 -2.95 -4.48
CA ARG A 186 -8.87 -2.75 -5.76
C ARG A 186 -10.38 -2.75 -5.60
N GLY A 187 -11.03 -1.72 -6.13
CA GLY A 187 -12.47 -1.72 -6.29
C GLY A 187 -12.94 -2.91 -7.12
N GLY A 188 -14.03 -3.55 -6.64
CA GLY A 188 -14.61 -4.72 -7.32
C GLY A 188 -13.90 -6.06 -7.02
N LEU A 189 -12.71 -6.08 -6.42
CA LEU A 189 -12.00 -7.31 -6.06
C LEU A 189 -12.19 -7.75 -4.61
N THR A 190 -12.88 -6.95 -3.80
CA THR A 190 -13.18 -7.29 -2.40
C THR A 190 -13.81 -8.69 -2.22
N PRO A 191 -14.78 -9.12 -3.04
CA PRO A 191 -15.32 -10.48 -2.93
C PRO A 191 -14.27 -11.56 -3.10
N THR A 192 -13.34 -11.39 -4.02
CA THR A 192 -12.26 -12.36 -4.26
C THR A 192 -11.24 -12.37 -3.12
N CYS A 193 -10.90 -11.21 -2.56
CA CYS A 193 -10.05 -11.14 -1.37
C CYS A 193 -10.69 -11.85 -0.18
N LEU A 194 -12.00 -11.67 0.03
CA LEU A 194 -12.75 -12.37 1.08
C LEU A 194 -12.78 -13.88 0.86
N GLU A 195 -12.93 -14.35 -0.37
CA GLU A 195 -12.84 -15.77 -0.70
C GLU A 195 -11.46 -16.35 -0.36
N LEU A 196 -10.39 -15.60 -0.66
CA LEU A 196 -9.02 -15.99 -0.30
C LEU A 196 -8.84 -16.08 1.21
N THR A 197 -9.32 -15.10 1.96
CA THR A 197 -9.23 -15.13 3.43
C THR A 197 -10.02 -16.28 4.03
N ARG A 198 -11.20 -16.60 3.50
CA ARG A 198 -11.98 -17.77 3.89
C ARG A 198 -11.22 -19.07 3.62
N LYS A 199 -10.61 -19.17 2.45
CA LYS A 199 -9.87 -20.37 2.04
C LYS A 199 -8.59 -20.59 2.83
N HIS A 200 -7.85 -19.52 3.10
CA HIS A 200 -6.49 -19.57 3.66
C HIS A 200 -6.39 -19.09 5.11
N GLY A 201 -7.43 -18.43 5.64
CA GLY A 201 -7.47 -17.94 7.02
C GLY A 201 -6.59 -16.72 7.28
N ASN A 202 -6.33 -15.88 6.25
CA ASN A 202 -5.54 -14.67 6.40
C ASN A 202 -6.33 -13.56 7.10
N PRO A 203 -5.69 -12.73 7.96
CA PRO A 203 -6.26 -11.45 8.37
C PRO A 203 -6.38 -10.50 7.17
N LEU A 204 -7.44 -9.68 7.13
CA LEU A 204 -7.74 -8.78 6.02
C LEU A 204 -7.95 -7.34 6.51
N ILE A 205 -7.27 -6.39 5.89
CA ILE A 205 -7.52 -4.96 6.02
C ILE A 205 -8.28 -4.49 4.79
N MET A 206 -9.30 -3.67 5.00
CA MET A 206 -10.18 -3.18 3.94
C MET A 206 -9.80 -1.77 3.52
N ALA A 207 -9.35 -1.62 2.26
CA ALA A 207 -8.94 -0.35 1.66
C ALA A 207 -9.49 -0.15 0.24
N PRO A 208 -10.76 -0.54 -0.07
CA PRO A 208 -11.25 -0.50 -1.45
C PRO A 208 -11.24 0.91 -2.02
N GLY A 209 -10.61 1.07 -3.20
CA GLY A 209 -10.31 2.38 -3.79
C GLY A 209 -11.53 3.27 -3.98
N GLU A 210 -12.71 2.72 -4.25
CA GLU A 210 -13.95 3.47 -4.43
C GLU A 210 -14.43 4.21 -3.17
N TYR A 211 -13.94 3.84 -1.97
CA TYR A 211 -14.29 4.46 -0.69
C TYR A 211 -13.12 5.05 0.06
N ALA A 212 -11.92 4.42 -0.04
CA ALA A 212 -10.82 4.60 0.87
C ALA A 212 -9.60 5.32 0.28
N TYR A 213 -9.59 5.62 -1.03
CA TYR A 213 -8.49 6.33 -1.67
C TYR A 213 -8.65 7.83 -1.49
N LEU A 214 -7.83 8.38 -0.58
CA LEU A 214 -7.88 9.79 -0.17
C LEU A 214 -7.13 10.72 -1.14
N ASP A 215 -6.39 10.18 -2.09
CA ASP A 215 -5.80 10.89 -3.22
C ASP A 215 -6.79 11.12 -4.37
N TYR A 216 -7.94 10.42 -4.38
CA TYR A 216 -8.97 10.62 -5.38
C TYR A 216 -9.68 11.98 -5.24
N PRO A 217 -10.16 12.59 -6.34
CA PRO A 217 -10.96 13.81 -6.31
C PRO A 217 -12.15 13.65 -5.36
N GLN A 218 -12.45 14.71 -4.60
CA GLN A 218 -13.57 14.73 -3.65
C GLN A 218 -14.88 15.23 -4.29
N LEU A 219 -14.77 15.90 -5.43
CA LEU A 219 -15.89 16.45 -6.18
C LEU A 219 -15.58 16.41 -7.68
N LYS A 220 -16.63 16.30 -8.50
CA LYS A 220 -16.50 16.45 -9.95
C LYS A 220 -15.94 17.84 -10.29
N GLY A 221 -14.85 17.86 -11.06
CA GLY A 221 -14.15 19.10 -11.41
C GLY A 221 -13.08 19.54 -10.39
N ASP A 222 -12.79 18.75 -9.37
CA ASP A 222 -11.59 18.97 -8.57
C ASP A 222 -10.35 18.91 -9.48
N PHE A 223 -9.41 19.78 -9.20
CA PHE A 223 -8.14 20.04 -9.90
C PHE A 223 -7.70 18.96 -10.89
N PRO A 224 -7.77 19.19 -12.21
CA PRO A 224 -7.46 18.19 -13.23
C PRO A 224 -6.03 17.64 -13.15
N GLU A 225 -5.10 18.43 -12.63
CA GLU A 225 -3.70 18.05 -12.47
C GLU A 225 -3.48 16.88 -11.50
N PHE A 226 -4.49 16.58 -10.68
CA PHE A 226 -4.47 15.46 -9.74
C PHE A 226 -5.22 14.23 -10.23
N ASN A 227 -5.84 14.31 -11.38
CA ASN A 227 -6.54 13.20 -12.01
C ASN A 227 -5.80 12.79 -13.30
N ASN A 228 -4.67 12.14 -13.14
CA ASN A 228 -3.77 11.82 -14.23
C ASN A 228 -4.15 10.56 -15.03
N TRP A 229 -5.09 9.74 -14.52
CA TRP A 229 -5.52 8.49 -15.17
C TRP A 229 -7.05 8.28 -15.18
N GLY A 230 -7.84 9.30 -14.85
CA GLY A 230 -9.29 9.19 -14.80
C GLY A 230 -9.82 8.68 -13.45
N MET A 231 -9.18 9.10 -12.36
CA MET A 231 -9.57 8.71 -10.99
C MET A 231 -11.06 8.95 -10.74
N PRO A 232 -11.77 8.01 -10.13
CA PRO A 232 -13.17 8.22 -9.75
C PRO A 232 -13.28 9.28 -8.64
N VAL A 233 -14.45 9.90 -8.57
CA VAL A 233 -14.76 10.83 -7.48
C VAL A 233 -15.19 10.06 -6.24
N THR A 234 -14.51 10.33 -5.13
CA THR A 234 -14.86 9.79 -3.80
C THR A 234 -15.22 10.92 -2.87
N THR A 235 -16.53 11.18 -2.72
CA THR A 235 -17.06 12.23 -1.85
C THR A 235 -16.97 11.85 -0.37
N LEU A 236 -17.17 12.82 0.53
CA LEU A 236 -17.24 12.55 1.96
C LEU A 236 -18.36 11.54 2.28
N GLU A 237 -19.53 11.72 1.69
CA GLU A 237 -20.68 10.83 1.89
C GLU A 237 -20.36 9.41 1.42
N LYS A 238 -19.71 9.26 0.27
CA LYS A 238 -19.29 7.95 -0.25
C LYS A 238 -18.31 7.24 0.69
N SER A 239 -17.31 7.94 1.21
CA SER A 239 -16.41 7.39 2.21
C SER A 239 -17.15 7.00 3.52
N TYR A 240 -18.15 7.77 3.91
CA TYR A 240 -18.99 7.46 5.08
C TYR A 240 -19.88 6.23 4.86
N GLN A 241 -20.32 5.98 3.64
CA GLN A 241 -21.13 4.79 3.27
C GLN A 241 -20.31 3.52 3.21
N PHE A 242 -18.99 3.61 3.31
CA PHE A 242 -18.13 2.43 3.32
C PHE A 242 -18.52 1.46 4.44
N ASP A 243 -18.91 0.24 4.06
CA ASP A 243 -19.17 -0.86 4.97
C ASP A 243 -18.04 -1.88 4.88
N PRO A 244 -17.11 -1.95 5.85
CA PRO A 244 -16.05 -2.94 5.84
C PRO A 244 -16.57 -4.39 5.82
N GLY A 245 -17.77 -4.61 6.39
CA GLY A 245 -18.41 -5.91 6.38
C GLY A 245 -18.97 -6.31 5.01
N TYR A 246 -19.25 -5.36 4.12
CA TYR A 246 -19.62 -5.53 2.71
C TYR A 246 -20.60 -6.69 2.43
N GLY A 247 -21.61 -6.86 3.31
CA GLY A 247 -22.61 -7.90 3.16
C GLY A 247 -22.12 -9.35 3.36
N VAL A 248 -20.89 -9.52 3.88
CA VAL A 248 -20.33 -10.84 4.15
C VAL A 248 -20.90 -11.46 5.43
N SER A 249 -20.77 -12.77 5.57
CA SER A 249 -21.22 -13.50 6.76
C SER A 249 -20.48 -13.04 8.02
N ALA A 250 -21.05 -13.29 9.20
CA ALA A 250 -20.37 -13.00 10.46
C ALA A 250 -19.04 -13.77 10.61
N GLU A 251 -18.96 -14.97 10.01
CA GLU A 251 -17.73 -15.76 9.98
C GLU A 251 -16.64 -15.09 9.15
N ASP A 252 -16.98 -14.58 7.96
CA ASP A 252 -16.04 -13.86 7.11
C ASP A 252 -15.62 -12.52 7.72
N GLN A 253 -16.53 -11.82 8.40
CA GLN A 253 -16.22 -10.59 9.13
C GLN A 253 -15.15 -10.79 10.21
N ALA A 254 -15.03 -11.97 10.81
CA ALA A 254 -14.00 -12.27 11.80
C ALA A 254 -12.56 -12.18 11.22
N HIS A 255 -12.39 -12.28 9.92
CA HIS A 255 -11.09 -12.09 9.25
C HIS A 255 -10.75 -10.62 9.01
N ILE A 256 -11.73 -9.72 9.03
CA ILE A 256 -11.52 -8.29 8.79
C ILE A 256 -11.03 -7.66 10.09
N ILE A 257 -9.74 -7.28 10.12
CA ILE A 257 -9.10 -6.73 11.32
C ILE A 257 -9.08 -5.21 11.35
N GLY A 258 -9.43 -4.53 10.25
CA GLY A 258 -9.43 -3.07 10.20
C GLY A 258 -9.74 -2.49 8.83
N VAL A 259 -9.70 -1.17 8.78
CA VAL A 259 -9.83 -0.37 7.56
C VAL A 259 -8.58 0.48 7.36
N MET A 260 -8.27 0.78 6.10
CA MET A 260 -7.15 1.62 5.72
C MET A 260 -7.63 2.70 4.74
N GLY A 261 -7.21 3.94 4.97
CA GLY A 261 -7.30 5.01 3.97
C GLY A 261 -5.94 5.18 3.32
N THR A 262 -5.88 5.13 2.00
CA THR A 262 -4.64 5.32 1.24
C THR A 262 -4.52 6.76 0.77
N LEU A 263 -3.30 7.27 0.69
CA LEU A 263 -2.98 8.61 0.18
C LEU A 263 -1.70 8.53 -0.64
N TRP A 264 -1.84 8.24 -1.93
CA TRP A 264 -0.71 8.06 -2.85
C TRP A 264 -0.05 9.38 -3.20
N GLY A 265 1.27 9.35 -3.34
CA GLY A 265 2.11 10.54 -3.37
C GLY A 265 2.16 11.28 -4.70
N GLU A 266 1.69 10.72 -5.82
CA GLU A 266 1.89 11.27 -7.16
C GLU A 266 1.29 12.66 -7.34
N ALA A 267 0.18 12.93 -6.65
CA ALA A 267 -0.51 14.21 -6.69
C ALA A 267 -0.40 15.01 -5.37
N ILE A 268 0.40 14.54 -4.42
CA ILE A 268 0.54 15.11 -3.07
C ILE A 268 1.93 15.75 -2.94
N ARG A 269 2.02 17.02 -3.24
CA ARG A 269 3.30 17.77 -3.28
C ARG A 269 3.77 18.30 -1.92
N ASP A 270 2.87 18.48 -0.97
CA ASP A 270 3.16 19.04 0.35
C ASP A 270 2.13 18.61 1.41
N ILE A 271 2.43 18.93 2.67
CA ILE A 271 1.59 18.56 3.81
C ILE A 271 0.20 19.23 3.77
N ASN A 272 0.09 20.45 3.25
CA ASN A 272 -1.19 21.15 3.14
C ASN A 272 -2.09 20.41 2.13
N ARG A 273 -1.50 19.96 1.01
CA ARG A 273 -2.24 19.15 0.04
C ARG A 273 -2.62 17.80 0.64
N ALA A 274 -1.71 17.12 1.36
CA ALA A 274 -2.00 15.85 2.01
C ALA A 274 -3.20 15.97 2.97
N THR A 275 -3.18 16.94 3.86
CA THR A 275 -4.27 17.14 4.83
C THR A 275 -5.56 17.59 4.17
N TYR A 276 -5.49 18.44 3.14
CA TYR A 276 -6.67 18.83 2.36
C TYR A 276 -7.33 17.63 1.65
N MET A 277 -6.55 16.73 1.10
CA MET A 277 -7.07 15.53 0.43
C MET A 277 -7.58 14.49 1.42
N ALA A 278 -6.89 14.30 2.55
CA ALA A 278 -7.29 13.34 3.58
C ALA A 278 -8.57 13.77 4.30
N TYR A 279 -8.66 15.04 4.72
CA TYR A 279 -9.78 15.51 5.54
C TYR A 279 -10.83 16.26 4.72
N PRO A 280 -12.12 15.96 4.94
CA PRO A 280 -12.72 15.23 6.08
C PRO A 280 -12.89 13.71 5.89
N ARG A 281 -12.55 13.12 4.73
CA ARG A 281 -12.84 11.71 4.43
C ARG A 281 -12.18 10.73 5.40
N ALA A 282 -11.00 11.08 5.93
CA ALA A 282 -10.34 10.26 6.96
C ALA A 282 -11.20 10.10 8.23
N PHE A 283 -11.99 11.11 8.61
CA PHE A 283 -12.96 10.98 9.70
C PHE A 283 -14.09 10.01 9.35
N ALA A 284 -14.54 10.02 8.10
CA ALA A 284 -15.56 9.08 7.62
C ALA A 284 -15.06 7.63 7.63
N LEU A 285 -13.82 7.41 7.21
CA LEU A 285 -13.19 6.09 7.28
C LEU A 285 -12.96 5.64 8.73
N ALA A 286 -12.57 6.55 9.62
CA ALA A 286 -12.48 6.24 11.04
C ALA A 286 -13.83 5.81 11.61
N GLU A 287 -14.91 6.54 11.30
CA GLU A 287 -16.28 6.13 11.68
C GLU A 287 -16.62 4.75 11.11
N ALA A 288 -16.23 4.48 9.86
CA ALA A 288 -16.46 3.19 9.22
C ALA A 288 -15.74 2.04 9.94
N GLY A 289 -14.53 2.27 10.43
CA GLY A 289 -13.77 1.26 11.18
C GLY A 289 -14.25 1.04 12.62
N TRP A 290 -14.74 2.09 13.29
CA TRP A 290 -15.11 2.01 14.71
C TRP A 290 -16.59 1.77 14.97
N THR A 291 -17.49 2.12 14.02
CA THR A 291 -18.93 2.09 14.23
C THR A 291 -19.59 1.13 13.26
N GLN A 292 -20.27 0.13 13.77
CA GLN A 292 -21.05 -0.81 12.94
C GLN A 292 -22.10 -0.05 12.12
N MET A 293 -22.34 -0.45 10.87
CA MET A 293 -23.23 0.21 9.94
C MET A 293 -24.60 0.53 10.54
N LYS A 294 -25.19 -0.40 11.28
CA LYS A 294 -26.50 -0.24 11.93
C LYS A 294 -26.59 0.88 12.99
N HIS A 295 -25.45 1.33 13.49
CA HIS A 295 -25.32 2.38 14.50
C HIS A 295 -24.83 3.72 13.91
N ARG A 296 -24.51 3.76 12.61
CA ARG A 296 -24.08 5.00 11.95
C ARG A 296 -25.28 5.89 11.67
N ASN A 297 -25.09 7.19 11.87
CA ASN A 297 -26.08 8.21 11.56
C ASN A 297 -25.38 9.39 10.89
N TRP A 298 -25.73 9.66 9.64
CA TRP A 298 -25.09 10.69 8.82
C TRP A 298 -25.24 12.10 9.40
N GLU A 299 -26.42 12.44 9.90
CA GLU A 299 -26.66 13.75 10.49
C GLU A 299 -25.83 13.95 11.77
N SER A 300 -25.80 12.95 12.64
CA SER A 300 -24.96 12.97 13.84
C SER A 300 -23.48 13.04 13.46
N PHE A 301 -23.03 12.33 12.45
CA PHE A 301 -21.66 12.41 11.95
C PHE A 301 -21.31 13.83 11.49
N LYS A 302 -22.16 14.48 10.68
CA LYS A 302 -21.95 15.85 10.23
C LYS A 302 -21.85 16.85 11.40
N GLN A 303 -22.71 16.70 12.40
CA GLN A 303 -22.68 17.55 13.60
C GLN A 303 -21.37 17.42 14.37
N ARG A 304 -20.82 16.22 14.50
CA ARG A 304 -19.52 15.96 15.14
C ARG A 304 -18.34 16.38 14.28
N LEU A 305 -18.49 16.35 12.97
CA LEU A 305 -17.45 16.71 12.02
C LEU A 305 -17.13 18.21 12.07
N TYR A 306 -18.14 19.07 12.13
CA TYR A 306 -17.99 20.52 12.08
C TYR A 306 -17.00 21.07 13.14
N PRO A 307 -17.13 20.79 14.45
CA PRO A 307 -16.18 21.28 15.43
C PRO A 307 -14.76 20.74 15.25
N ASN A 308 -14.62 19.50 14.73
CA ASN A 308 -13.31 18.92 14.48
C ASN A 308 -12.59 19.64 13.32
N LEU A 309 -13.27 19.90 12.19
CA LEU A 309 -12.72 20.68 11.09
C LEU A 309 -12.36 22.10 11.53
N THR A 310 -13.25 22.74 12.29
CA THR A 310 -13.00 24.10 12.83
C THR A 310 -11.73 24.12 13.69
N ASN A 311 -11.56 23.12 14.55
CA ASN A 311 -10.37 23.01 15.38
C ASN A 311 -9.09 22.78 14.57
N MET A 312 -9.16 21.95 13.52
CA MET A 312 -8.03 21.75 12.61
C MET A 312 -7.64 23.06 11.90
N MET A 313 -8.63 23.78 11.37
CA MET A 313 -8.39 25.08 10.71
C MET A 313 -7.79 26.11 11.67
N LYS A 314 -8.27 26.18 12.92
CA LYS A 314 -7.68 27.05 13.96
C LYS A 314 -6.22 26.73 14.27
N LYS A 315 -5.81 25.48 14.06
CA LYS A 315 -4.41 25.03 14.19
C LYS A 315 -3.59 25.19 12.92
N GLY A 316 -4.13 25.82 11.88
CA GLY A 316 -3.46 26.05 10.60
C GLY A 316 -3.41 24.82 9.69
N VAL A 317 -4.19 23.79 9.95
CA VAL A 317 -4.24 22.59 9.09
C VAL A 317 -5.18 22.85 7.91
N SER A 318 -4.68 22.65 6.72
CA SER A 318 -5.49 22.69 5.49
C SER A 318 -6.48 21.54 5.48
N VAL A 319 -7.77 21.84 5.38
CA VAL A 319 -8.83 20.86 5.26
C VAL A 319 -9.82 21.28 4.20
N ARG A 320 -10.45 20.33 3.53
CA ARG A 320 -11.57 20.65 2.67
C ARG A 320 -12.82 20.88 3.51
N VAL A 321 -13.51 21.99 3.28
CA VAL A 321 -14.85 22.18 3.82
C VAL A 321 -15.85 21.55 2.85
N PRO A 322 -16.49 20.43 3.22
CA PRO A 322 -17.42 19.77 2.33
C PRO A 322 -18.73 20.54 2.20
N PHE A 323 -19.31 20.53 1.00
CA PHE A 323 -20.58 21.22 0.74
C PHE A 323 -21.75 20.58 1.53
N GLU A 324 -21.60 19.33 1.94
CA GLU A 324 -22.61 18.58 2.70
C GLU A 324 -22.86 19.16 4.11
N ILE A 325 -21.88 19.92 4.62
CA ILE A 325 -22.00 20.62 5.92
C ILE A 325 -22.12 22.13 5.77
N ALA A 326 -22.02 22.66 4.54
CA ALA A 326 -22.31 24.06 4.27
C ALA A 326 -23.82 24.29 4.47
N ASP A 327 -24.16 25.24 5.34
CA ASP A 327 -25.57 25.60 5.55
C ASP A 327 -26.21 25.92 4.20
N LYS A 328 -27.22 25.17 3.83
CA LYS A 328 -28.15 25.57 2.76
C LYS A 328 -28.95 26.74 3.30
N LYS A 329 -28.40 27.96 3.13
CA LYS A 329 -29.18 29.17 3.31
C LYS A 329 -30.11 29.33 2.14
#